data_c9e6d381436e42cef8c037e75f0df18b
#
_entry.id   c9e6d381436e42cef8c037e75f0df18b
#
_cell.length_a   1.000
_cell.length_b   1.000
_cell.length_c   1.000
_cell.angle_alpha   90.00
_cell.angle_beta   90.00
_cell.angle_gamma   90.00
#
_symmetry.space_group_name_H-M   'P 1'
#
loop_
_entity.id
_entity.type
_entity.pdbx_description
1 polymer ?
#
loop_
_entity_poly.entity_id
_entity_poly.type
_entity_poly.pdbx_seq_one_letter_code
_entity_poly.pdbx_strand_id
1 'polypeptide(L)'
;NPKNPKKSILFNPKKIPFNPNSNHLLLRFNIKKMKRILTNLTFWVLTAIICGILLGHFNPEAALKPILDKAIKFNLFISEFEIKTTFSEFLSSIFISSVKLFINPIIFLTITLGIISMGDLKKVGKVGAKALIYFEIVTTVALIIGIVVANLIRPGDGVTPIAGGDLTKIADFTKKAADFSWMKFFWDNMTLQVLVLAIVLGISLSNYSGRQKVIDFLAPISKKIFWALHKVMYLAPIGAFGGMAFTIAKYGIKTLLPLAKLMATVYTTMAIFVFVILYFILKYYQISLWKFLKYIREELLIVLGTSSSEAALPSLIEKLEQMGCTKSIVGLVVPAGYSFNLDGTTIYLSMAVIFLAQVFNVHLSFEQMLTIIGILMITSKGAAGVTGSGFIVLASTLTAIKVIPIEGLALLLGVDRFMSEARAITNFIGNGVATIWIANNEQAFDRQKMQEAFAEAE
;
A
#
# COMPACT_ATOMS: atom_id res chain seq x y z
N ASN A 1 -28.81 -63.74 -40.28
CA ASN A 1 -28.27 -63.20 -41.57
C ASN A 1 -29.33 -62.56 -42.42
N PRO A 2 -29.05 -61.57 -43.24
CA PRO A 2 -28.23 -60.35 -43.09
C PRO A 2 -29.01 -59.11 -43.58
N LYS A 3 -28.49 -57.94 -43.38
CA LYS A 3 -28.24 -56.83 -44.32
C LYS A 3 -28.38 -55.46 -43.69
N ASN A 4 -27.24 -54.86 -43.57
CA ASN A 4 -27.08 -53.42 -43.41
C ASN A 4 -27.41 -52.72 -44.75
N PRO A 5 -28.02 -51.53 -44.77
CA PRO A 5 -27.58 -50.53 -45.70
C PRO A 5 -27.27 -49.20 -45.04
N LYS A 6 -26.08 -48.71 -45.30
CA LYS A 6 -25.57 -47.36 -45.08
C LYS A 6 -26.54 -46.31 -45.53
N LYS A 7 -27.03 -45.42 -44.64
CA LYS A 7 -27.64 -44.15 -45.02
C LYS A 7 -26.59 -43.05 -44.92
N SER A 8 -26.15 -42.59 -46.06
CA SER A 8 -25.42 -41.36 -46.27
C SER A 8 -26.28 -40.16 -45.81
N ILE A 9 -25.84 -39.47 -44.82
CA ILE A 9 -26.45 -38.20 -44.36
C ILE A 9 -25.89 -37.11 -45.29
N LEU A 10 -26.68 -36.72 -46.28
CA LEU A 10 -26.50 -35.51 -47.06
C LEU A 10 -26.73 -34.30 -46.16
N PHE A 11 -25.66 -33.53 -45.94
CA PHE A 11 -25.70 -32.23 -45.27
C PHE A 11 -26.50 -31.26 -46.19
N ASN A 12 -27.71 -30.93 -45.79
CA ASN A 12 -28.51 -29.89 -46.41
C ASN A 12 -28.24 -28.58 -45.68
N PRO A 13 -27.61 -27.53 -46.28
CA PRO A 13 -27.41 -26.25 -45.65
C PRO A 13 -28.73 -25.49 -45.63
N LYS A 14 -29.60 -25.81 -44.66
CA LYS A 14 -30.75 -24.96 -44.36
C LYS A 14 -30.24 -23.59 -43.87
N LYS A 15 -30.56 -22.57 -44.64
CA LYS A 15 -30.44 -21.15 -44.32
C LYS A 15 -30.80 -20.93 -42.85
N ILE A 16 -29.83 -20.49 -42.05
CA ILE A 16 -30.08 -19.98 -40.71
C ILE A 16 -30.96 -18.74 -40.90
N PRO A 17 -32.18 -18.68 -40.35
CA PRO A 17 -33.01 -17.49 -40.50
C PRO A 17 -32.32 -16.33 -39.81
N PHE A 18 -32.04 -15.28 -40.56
CA PHE A 18 -31.52 -14.01 -40.07
C PHE A 18 -32.59 -13.41 -39.13
N ASN A 19 -32.35 -13.54 -37.81
CA ASN A 19 -33.24 -12.97 -36.80
C ASN A 19 -32.78 -11.52 -36.52
N PRO A 20 -33.50 -10.51 -37.03
CA PRO A 20 -33.12 -9.10 -36.81
C PRO A 20 -33.10 -8.70 -35.34
N ASN A 21 -33.74 -9.47 -34.44
CA ASN A 21 -33.73 -9.24 -33.01
C ASN A 21 -32.42 -9.66 -32.34
N SER A 22 -31.56 -10.51 -32.96
CA SER A 22 -30.28 -10.91 -32.40
C SER A 22 -29.28 -9.75 -32.35
N ASN A 23 -29.30 -8.86 -33.34
CA ASN A 23 -28.43 -7.67 -33.36
C ASN A 23 -28.85 -6.65 -32.29
N HIS A 24 -30.13 -6.50 -32.01
CA HIS A 24 -30.64 -5.65 -30.94
C HIS A 24 -30.28 -6.17 -29.54
N LEU A 25 -30.28 -7.48 -29.34
CA LEU A 25 -29.86 -8.13 -28.09
C LEU A 25 -28.35 -8.00 -27.88
N LEU A 26 -27.54 -8.22 -28.91
CA LEU A 26 -26.10 -8.05 -28.88
C LEU A 26 -25.70 -6.57 -28.64
N LEU A 27 -26.38 -5.62 -29.27
CA LEU A 27 -26.20 -4.20 -29.05
C LEU A 27 -26.57 -3.80 -27.59
N ARG A 28 -27.71 -4.26 -27.09
CA ARG A 28 -28.11 -4.03 -25.68
C ARG A 28 -27.15 -4.66 -24.69
N PHE A 29 -26.63 -5.87 -24.97
CA PHE A 29 -25.64 -6.54 -24.14
C PHE A 29 -24.30 -5.78 -24.17
N ASN A 30 -23.85 -5.32 -25.32
CA ASN A 30 -22.65 -4.52 -25.48
C ASN A 30 -22.78 -3.14 -24.80
N ILE A 31 -23.92 -2.47 -24.94
CA ILE A 31 -24.19 -1.20 -24.26
C ILE A 31 -24.22 -1.38 -22.73
N LYS A 32 -24.83 -2.46 -22.23
CA LYS A 32 -24.88 -2.76 -20.79
C LYS A 32 -23.50 -3.10 -20.23
N LYS A 33 -22.69 -3.87 -20.99
CA LYS A 33 -21.31 -4.19 -20.66
C LYS A 33 -20.41 -2.95 -20.71
N MET A 34 -20.56 -2.11 -21.73
CA MET A 34 -19.83 -0.85 -21.88
C MET A 34 -20.21 0.16 -20.77
N LYS A 35 -21.49 0.27 -20.41
CA LYS A 35 -21.95 1.09 -19.30
C LYS A 35 -21.38 0.61 -17.96
N ARG A 36 -21.27 -0.71 -17.74
CA ARG A 36 -20.65 -1.30 -16.54
C ARG A 36 -19.14 -0.99 -16.47
N ILE A 37 -18.44 -0.98 -17.61
CA ILE A 37 -17.01 -0.62 -17.68
C ILE A 37 -16.83 0.88 -17.38
N LEU A 38 -17.63 1.75 -18.01
CA LEU A 38 -17.54 3.20 -17.83
C LEU A 38 -17.96 3.70 -16.44
N THR A 39 -18.73 2.90 -15.69
CA THR A 39 -19.08 3.22 -14.30
C THR A 39 -18.09 2.65 -13.29
N ASN A 40 -17.08 1.88 -13.73
CA ASN A 40 -16.11 1.24 -12.86
C ASN A 40 -14.93 2.19 -12.58
N LEU A 41 -14.68 2.49 -11.31
CA LEU A 41 -13.57 3.33 -10.86
C LEU A 41 -12.21 2.78 -11.33
N THR A 42 -12.04 1.44 -11.30
CA THR A 42 -10.83 0.75 -11.76
C THR A 42 -10.48 1.13 -13.20
N PHE A 43 -11.47 1.14 -14.10
CA PHE A 43 -11.25 1.52 -15.50
C PHE A 43 -10.69 2.94 -15.62
N TRP A 44 -11.26 3.89 -14.87
CA TRP A 44 -10.81 5.28 -14.90
C TRP A 44 -9.44 5.47 -14.26
N VAL A 45 -9.12 4.75 -13.19
CA VAL A 45 -7.78 4.80 -12.56
C VAL A 45 -6.73 4.24 -13.50
N LEU A 46 -6.97 3.08 -14.15
CA LEU A 46 -6.05 2.51 -15.13
C LEU A 46 -5.84 3.44 -16.33
N THR A 47 -6.92 3.99 -16.88
CA THR A 47 -6.84 4.95 -17.98
C THR A 47 -6.02 6.17 -17.58
N ALA A 48 -6.27 6.71 -16.40
CA ALA A 48 -5.56 7.84 -15.85
C ALA A 48 -4.06 7.57 -15.66
N ILE A 49 -3.69 6.38 -15.16
CA ILE A 49 -2.29 5.94 -15.04
C ILE A 49 -1.61 5.95 -16.41
N ILE A 50 -2.23 5.31 -17.43
CA ILE A 50 -1.69 5.26 -18.80
C ILE A 50 -1.53 6.68 -19.37
N CYS A 51 -2.57 7.50 -19.28
CA CYS A 51 -2.52 8.89 -19.74
C CYS A 51 -1.44 9.71 -19.02
N GLY A 52 -1.26 9.50 -17.71
CA GLY A 52 -0.21 10.15 -16.93
C GLY A 52 1.19 9.75 -17.39
N ILE A 53 1.43 8.45 -17.63
CA ILE A 53 2.69 7.95 -18.19
C ILE A 53 2.96 8.58 -19.57
N LEU A 54 1.96 8.62 -20.45
CA LEU A 54 2.09 9.21 -21.78
C LEU A 54 2.42 10.72 -21.70
N LEU A 55 1.70 11.48 -20.87
CA LEU A 55 1.97 12.90 -20.67
C LEU A 55 3.40 13.11 -20.14
N GLY A 56 3.80 12.40 -19.10
CA GLY A 56 5.12 12.53 -18.50
C GLY A 56 6.25 12.16 -19.44
N HIS A 57 6.02 11.21 -20.36
CA HIS A 57 7.02 10.77 -21.32
C HIS A 57 7.12 11.68 -22.54
N PHE A 58 6.00 12.05 -23.15
CA PHE A 58 6.00 12.82 -24.42
C PHE A 58 6.02 14.33 -24.22
N ASN A 59 5.51 14.82 -23.09
CA ASN A 59 5.51 16.26 -22.79
C ASN A 59 5.85 16.53 -21.32
N PRO A 60 7.09 16.27 -20.90
CA PRO A 60 7.52 16.46 -19.51
C PRO A 60 7.40 17.91 -19.05
N GLU A 61 7.60 18.88 -19.96
CA GLU A 61 7.48 20.31 -19.66
C GLU A 61 6.05 20.66 -19.24
N ALA A 62 5.03 20.16 -19.94
CA ALA A 62 3.64 20.37 -19.56
C ALA A 62 3.30 19.70 -18.22
N ALA A 63 3.82 18.49 -17.98
CA ALA A 63 3.62 17.77 -16.73
C ALA A 63 4.25 18.49 -15.52
N LEU A 64 5.42 19.09 -15.70
CA LEU A 64 6.16 19.80 -14.66
C LEU A 64 5.92 21.31 -14.65
N LYS A 65 5.02 21.83 -15.51
CA LYS A 65 4.71 23.25 -15.57
C LYS A 65 4.27 23.77 -14.19
N PRO A 66 4.93 24.78 -13.63
CA PRO A 66 4.49 25.42 -12.40
C PRO A 66 3.13 26.09 -12.60
N ILE A 67 2.19 25.85 -11.69
CA ILE A 67 0.88 26.51 -11.64
C ILE A 67 0.69 27.33 -10.37
N LEU A 68 1.58 27.12 -9.40
CA LEU A 68 1.66 27.90 -8.17
C LEU A 68 3.10 28.32 -7.94
N ASP A 69 3.31 29.55 -7.46
CA ASP A 69 4.64 30.07 -7.13
C ASP A 69 5.25 29.34 -5.91
N LYS A 70 4.42 28.96 -4.97
CA LYS A 70 4.82 28.23 -3.75
C LYS A 70 3.80 27.17 -3.40
N ALA A 71 4.28 26.08 -2.76
CA ALA A 71 3.39 25.07 -2.19
C ALA A 71 2.55 25.69 -1.06
N ILE A 72 1.26 25.37 -1.06
CA ILE A 72 0.33 25.82 -0.02
C ILE A 72 0.23 24.71 1.03
N LYS A 73 0.55 25.05 2.28
CA LYS A 73 0.42 24.15 3.41
C LYS A 73 -0.45 24.79 4.49
N PHE A 74 -1.41 24.05 4.97
CA PHE A 74 -2.22 24.44 6.12
C PHE A 74 -2.71 23.22 6.87
N ASN A 75 -2.93 23.39 8.16
CA ASN A 75 -3.53 22.36 8.99
C ASN A 75 -5.04 22.52 9.00
N LEU A 76 -5.74 21.47 8.62
CA LEU A 76 -7.18 21.38 8.68
C LEU A 76 -7.58 20.26 9.63
N PHE A 77 -8.22 20.61 10.74
CA PHE A 77 -8.45 19.70 11.86
C PHE A 77 -7.12 19.09 12.38
N ILE A 78 -7.01 17.77 12.32
CA ILE A 78 -5.87 16.98 12.77
C ILE A 78 -5.06 16.39 11.59
N SER A 79 -5.10 17.04 10.44
CA SER A 79 -4.39 16.59 9.24
C SER A 79 -3.75 17.77 8.52
N GLU A 80 -2.55 17.55 7.98
CA GLU A 80 -1.85 18.51 7.13
C GLU A 80 -2.37 18.40 5.70
N PHE A 81 -2.82 19.53 5.15
CA PHE A 81 -3.21 19.67 3.76
C PHE A 81 -2.09 20.37 2.99
N GLU A 82 -1.54 19.69 1.99
CA GLU A 82 -0.46 20.22 1.17
C GLU A 82 -0.85 20.21 -0.30
N ILE A 83 -0.74 21.37 -0.97
CA ILE A 83 -0.90 21.53 -2.42
C ILE A 83 0.46 21.90 -2.99
N LYS A 84 0.94 21.09 -3.93
CA LYS A 84 2.24 21.28 -4.57
C LYS A 84 2.16 22.16 -5.81
N THR A 85 3.33 22.58 -6.32
CA THR A 85 3.47 23.69 -7.26
C THR A 85 3.31 23.31 -8.72
N THR A 86 3.76 22.11 -9.15
CA THR A 86 3.68 21.71 -10.55
C THR A 86 2.31 21.15 -10.91
N PHE A 87 1.90 21.23 -12.17
CA PHE A 87 0.60 20.74 -12.65
C PHE A 87 0.30 19.31 -12.21
N SER A 88 1.22 18.41 -12.43
CA SER A 88 1.03 16.99 -12.09
C SER A 88 1.01 16.76 -10.58
N GLU A 89 1.92 17.40 -9.84
CA GLU A 89 1.94 17.31 -8.37
C GLU A 89 0.70 17.98 -7.76
N PHE A 90 0.19 19.07 -8.32
CA PHE A 90 -1.02 19.71 -7.89
C PHE A 90 -2.21 18.73 -7.89
N LEU A 91 -2.42 18.04 -9.01
CA LEU A 91 -3.51 17.05 -9.14
C LEU A 91 -3.36 15.89 -8.15
N SER A 92 -2.15 15.37 -8.00
CA SER A 92 -1.86 14.29 -7.06
C SER A 92 -2.01 14.75 -5.60
N SER A 93 -1.49 15.94 -5.26
CA SER A 93 -1.51 16.45 -3.90
C SER A 93 -2.94 16.79 -3.41
N ILE A 94 -3.82 17.30 -4.27
CA ILE A 94 -5.24 17.54 -3.93
C ILE A 94 -5.89 16.22 -3.51
N PHE A 95 -5.76 15.16 -4.31
CA PHE A 95 -6.36 13.87 -3.97
C PHE A 95 -5.81 13.31 -2.66
N ILE A 96 -4.46 13.21 -2.56
CA ILE A 96 -3.79 12.63 -1.40
C ILE A 96 -4.14 13.43 -0.13
N SER A 97 -4.06 14.78 -0.17
CA SER A 97 -4.39 15.63 0.97
C SER A 97 -5.88 15.52 1.35
N SER A 98 -6.77 15.42 0.36
CA SER A 98 -8.20 15.19 0.62
C SER A 98 -8.45 13.87 1.35
N VAL A 99 -7.77 12.78 0.96
CA VAL A 99 -7.87 11.49 1.68
C VAL A 99 -7.28 11.59 3.09
N LYS A 100 -6.13 12.26 3.24
CA LYS A 100 -5.46 12.46 4.54
C LYS A 100 -6.36 13.13 5.57
N LEU A 101 -7.29 14.02 5.18
CA LEU A 101 -8.27 14.62 6.10
C LEU A 101 -9.12 13.58 6.83
N PHE A 102 -9.36 12.42 6.21
CA PHE A 102 -10.20 11.37 6.77
C PHE A 102 -9.43 10.32 7.58
N ILE A 103 -8.10 10.19 7.36
CA ILE A 103 -7.31 9.13 8.00
C ILE A 103 -7.40 9.21 9.52
N ASN A 104 -7.04 10.34 10.12
CA ASN A 104 -7.02 10.51 11.56
C ASN A 104 -8.42 10.38 12.20
N PRO A 105 -9.49 11.01 11.69
CA PRO A 105 -10.85 10.76 12.16
C PRO A 105 -11.29 9.30 12.07
N ILE A 106 -10.95 8.61 10.98
CA ILE A 106 -11.30 7.18 10.80
C ILE A 106 -10.54 6.32 11.80
N ILE A 107 -9.21 6.51 11.95
CA ILE A 107 -8.39 5.79 12.93
C ILE A 107 -8.97 5.99 14.33
N PHE A 108 -9.26 7.24 14.72
CA PHE A 108 -9.85 7.53 16.02
C PHE A 108 -11.15 6.77 16.25
N LEU A 109 -12.10 6.90 15.32
CA LEU A 109 -13.42 6.29 15.45
C LEU A 109 -13.38 4.76 15.39
N THR A 110 -12.63 4.19 14.45
CA THR A 110 -12.58 2.72 14.29
C THR A 110 -11.92 2.04 15.48
N ILE A 111 -10.82 2.59 15.99
CA ILE A 111 -10.12 2.04 17.16
C ILE A 111 -10.97 2.20 18.41
N THR A 112 -11.46 3.42 18.67
CA THR A 112 -12.28 3.69 19.87
C THR A 112 -13.53 2.82 19.87
N LEU A 113 -14.28 2.77 18.76
CA LEU A 113 -15.47 1.91 18.63
C LEU A 113 -15.09 0.42 18.69
N GLY A 114 -13.97 0.03 18.08
CA GLY A 114 -13.47 -1.34 18.11
C GLY A 114 -13.22 -1.80 19.55
N ILE A 115 -12.52 -1.01 20.35
CA ILE A 115 -12.19 -1.33 21.75
C ILE A 115 -13.43 -1.32 22.63
N ILE A 116 -14.27 -0.30 22.54
CA ILE A 116 -15.53 -0.20 23.33
C ILE A 116 -16.46 -1.40 23.03
N SER A 117 -16.54 -1.79 21.75
CA SER A 117 -17.41 -2.90 21.32
C SER A 117 -16.92 -4.27 21.79
N MET A 118 -15.61 -4.45 22.01
CA MET A 118 -15.07 -5.71 22.57
C MET A 118 -15.55 -5.94 24.02
N GLY A 119 -15.67 -4.88 24.80
CA GLY A 119 -16.15 -4.91 26.18
C GLY A 119 -15.27 -5.67 27.17
N ASP A 120 -14.16 -6.26 26.71
CA ASP A 120 -13.18 -7.02 27.50
C ASP A 120 -11.77 -6.54 27.20
N LEU A 121 -11.16 -5.83 28.17
CA LEU A 121 -9.81 -5.28 28.06
C LEU A 121 -8.72 -6.36 27.92
N LYS A 122 -8.93 -7.54 28.52
CA LYS A 122 -8.00 -8.66 28.35
C LYS A 122 -7.97 -9.12 26.90
N LYS A 123 -9.14 -9.15 26.24
CA LYS A 123 -9.25 -9.49 24.82
C LYS A 123 -8.56 -8.45 23.94
N VAL A 124 -8.74 -7.16 24.21
CA VAL A 124 -8.04 -6.07 23.50
C VAL A 124 -6.53 -6.20 23.62
N GLY A 125 -6.02 -6.39 24.84
CA GLY A 125 -4.60 -6.60 25.10
C GLY A 125 -4.05 -7.84 24.39
N LYS A 126 -4.79 -8.94 24.43
CA LYS A 126 -4.42 -10.19 23.76
C LYS A 126 -4.33 -10.01 22.23
N VAL A 127 -5.33 -9.40 21.61
CA VAL A 127 -5.36 -9.15 20.17
C VAL A 127 -4.23 -8.20 19.76
N GLY A 128 -4.02 -7.11 20.51
CA GLY A 128 -2.93 -6.16 20.26
C GLY A 128 -1.56 -6.81 20.38
N ALA A 129 -1.32 -7.62 21.43
CA ALA A 129 -0.05 -8.33 21.58
C ALA A 129 0.18 -9.35 20.45
N LYS A 130 -0.84 -10.10 20.06
CA LYS A 130 -0.74 -11.02 18.91
C LYS A 130 -0.46 -10.27 17.60
N ALA A 131 -1.07 -9.11 17.40
CA ALA A 131 -0.83 -8.29 16.22
C ALA A 131 0.63 -7.83 16.17
N LEU A 132 1.16 -7.30 17.28
CA LEU A 132 2.54 -6.86 17.37
C LEU A 132 3.53 -8.01 17.15
N ILE A 133 3.28 -9.18 17.76
CA ILE A 133 4.13 -10.37 17.54
C ILE A 133 4.10 -10.81 16.07
N TYR A 134 2.91 -10.86 15.47
CA TYR A 134 2.77 -11.18 14.05
C TYR A 134 3.55 -10.18 13.17
N PHE A 135 3.38 -8.89 13.40
CA PHE A 135 4.07 -7.86 12.63
C PHE A 135 5.59 -8.00 12.75
N GLU A 136 6.10 -8.28 13.95
CA GLU A 136 7.53 -8.44 14.19
C GLU A 136 8.09 -9.67 13.48
N ILE A 137 7.40 -10.81 13.56
CA ILE A 137 7.82 -12.05 12.88
C ILE A 137 7.82 -11.86 11.36
N VAL A 138 6.74 -11.32 10.79
CA VAL A 138 6.60 -11.17 9.34
C VAL A 138 7.58 -10.11 8.80
N THR A 139 7.77 -9.00 9.53
CA THR A 139 8.77 -7.97 9.20
C THR A 139 10.20 -8.54 9.25
N THR A 140 10.52 -9.37 10.25
CA THR A 140 11.83 -10.04 10.34
C THR A 140 12.06 -10.98 9.16
N VAL A 141 11.05 -11.78 8.78
CA VAL A 141 11.11 -12.62 7.58
C VAL A 141 11.33 -11.79 6.32
N ALA A 142 10.64 -10.65 6.19
CA ALA A 142 10.81 -9.70 5.09
C ALA A 142 12.25 -9.15 5.01
N LEU A 143 12.85 -8.75 6.14
CA LEU A 143 14.26 -8.33 6.23
C LEU A 143 15.21 -9.42 5.77
N ILE A 144 15.05 -10.62 6.29
CA ILE A 144 15.93 -11.77 5.96
C ILE A 144 15.85 -12.09 4.47
N ILE A 145 14.66 -12.19 3.91
CA ILE A 145 14.46 -12.45 2.48
C ILE A 145 15.15 -11.37 1.64
N GLY A 146 14.98 -10.09 1.99
CA GLY A 146 15.63 -8.98 1.30
C GLY A 146 17.15 -9.09 1.32
N ILE A 147 17.77 -9.40 2.46
CA ILE A 147 19.22 -9.60 2.60
C ILE A 147 19.68 -10.80 1.77
N VAL A 148 18.99 -11.95 1.89
CA VAL A 148 19.37 -13.18 1.18
C VAL A 148 19.31 -12.97 -0.33
N VAL A 149 18.22 -12.43 -0.85
CA VAL A 149 18.05 -12.20 -2.29
C VAL A 149 19.05 -11.17 -2.82
N ALA A 150 19.29 -10.07 -2.07
CA ALA A 150 20.29 -9.08 -2.47
C ALA A 150 21.73 -9.63 -2.50
N ASN A 151 22.09 -10.54 -1.60
CA ASN A 151 23.39 -11.21 -1.61
C ASN A 151 23.50 -12.25 -2.72
N LEU A 152 22.42 -12.95 -3.07
CA LEU A 152 22.42 -13.94 -4.16
C LEU A 152 22.51 -13.30 -5.55
N ILE A 153 21.68 -12.26 -5.79
CA ILE A 153 21.59 -11.61 -7.12
C ILE A 153 22.69 -10.57 -7.32
N ARG A 154 23.19 -9.99 -6.22
CA ARG A 154 24.23 -8.95 -6.21
C ARG A 154 23.89 -7.79 -7.17
N PRO A 155 22.82 -7.04 -6.91
CA PRO A 155 22.37 -5.96 -7.80
C PRO A 155 23.33 -4.76 -7.85
N GLY A 156 24.22 -4.60 -6.87
CA GLY A 156 25.20 -3.52 -6.80
C GLY A 156 26.48 -3.76 -7.61
N ASP A 157 26.73 -5.02 -8.03
CA ASP A 157 27.95 -5.34 -8.78
C ASP A 157 27.95 -4.63 -10.15
N GLY A 158 29.05 -3.93 -10.44
CA GLY A 158 29.24 -3.17 -11.69
C GLY A 158 28.54 -1.80 -11.74
N VAL A 159 27.88 -1.40 -10.66
CA VAL A 159 27.34 -0.04 -10.53
C VAL A 159 28.46 0.87 -10.01
N THR A 160 28.80 1.90 -10.79
CA THR A 160 29.79 2.90 -10.36
C THR A 160 29.13 3.96 -9.48
N PRO A 161 29.74 4.34 -8.35
CA PRO A 161 29.27 5.47 -7.57
C PRO A 161 29.26 6.74 -8.43
N ILE A 162 28.10 7.36 -8.61
CA ILE A 162 28.01 8.61 -9.36
C ILE A 162 28.50 9.72 -8.42
N ALA A 163 29.67 10.29 -8.73
CA ALA A 163 30.10 11.55 -8.14
C ALA A 163 29.22 12.66 -8.73
N GLY A 164 28.20 13.13 -8.03
CA GLY A 164 27.37 14.24 -8.49
C GLY A 164 25.87 14.16 -8.26
N GLY A 165 25.39 13.32 -7.33
CA GLY A 165 24.00 13.41 -6.86
C GLY A 165 23.71 14.74 -6.18
N ASP A 166 22.41 15.12 -6.07
CA ASP A 166 21.96 16.33 -5.39
C ASP A 166 22.33 16.28 -3.88
N LEU A 167 23.59 16.66 -3.60
CA LEU A 167 24.19 16.61 -2.26
C LEU A 167 23.41 17.46 -1.23
N THR A 168 22.68 18.49 -1.70
CA THR A 168 21.88 19.35 -0.82
C THR A 168 20.70 18.59 -0.23
N LYS A 169 20.02 17.78 -1.05
CA LYS A 169 18.91 16.91 -0.55
C LYS A 169 19.42 15.82 0.36
N ILE A 170 20.59 15.24 0.06
CA ILE A 170 21.20 14.23 0.92
C ILE A 170 21.56 14.83 2.26
N ALA A 171 22.13 16.03 2.29
CA ALA A 171 22.44 16.75 3.52
C ALA A 171 21.18 16.99 4.36
N ASP A 172 20.06 17.37 3.76
CA ASP A 172 18.76 17.53 4.44
C ASP A 172 18.25 16.21 5.03
N PHE A 173 18.34 15.11 4.28
CA PHE A 173 17.95 13.77 4.77
C PHE A 173 18.87 13.30 5.89
N THR A 174 20.18 13.52 5.77
CA THR A 174 21.17 13.16 6.77
C THR A 174 20.94 13.94 8.07
N LYS A 175 20.66 15.24 7.97
CA LYS A 175 20.34 16.09 9.12
C LYS A 175 19.07 15.60 9.82
N LYS A 176 18.00 15.31 9.09
CA LYS A 176 16.77 14.75 9.65
C LYS A 176 16.99 13.39 10.30
N ALA A 177 17.89 12.58 9.73
CA ALA A 177 18.24 11.28 10.27
C ALA A 177 19.08 11.37 11.57
N ALA A 178 20.03 12.32 11.63
CA ALA A 178 20.84 12.56 12.82
C ALA A 178 20.03 13.10 13.99
N ASP A 179 18.98 13.88 13.70
CA ASP A 179 18.05 14.45 14.69
C ASP A 179 16.93 13.48 15.09
N PHE A 180 16.98 12.21 14.66
CA PHE A 180 15.95 11.23 15.00
C PHE A 180 15.93 10.93 16.49
N SER A 181 14.77 11.08 17.09
CA SER A 181 14.48 10.62 18.45
C SER A 181 13.07 10.05 18.47
N TRP A 182 12.84 8.96 19.25
CA TRP A 182 11.52 8.36 19.40
C TRP A 182 10.48 9.34 19.94
N MET A 183 10.89 10.24 20.83
CA MET A 183 10.03 11.29 21.36
C MET A 183 9.65 12.29 20.27
N LYS A 184 10.63 12.74 19.47
CA LYS A 184 10.39 13.64 18.35
C LYS A 184 9.51 12.97 17.28
N PHE A 185 9.81 11.72 16.95
CA PHE A 185 8.98 10.92 16.01
C PHE A 185 7.54 10.82 16.48
N PHE A 186 7.28 10.58 17.76
CA PHE A 186 5.93 10.57 18.32
C PHE A 186 5.25 11.94 18.21
N TRP A 187 5.94 13.02 18.57
CA TRP A 187 5.38 14.38 18.52
C TRP A 187 5.19 14.91 17.09
N ASP A 188 6.02 14.49 16.14
CA ASP A 188 5.91 14.86 14.73
C ASP A 188 4.89 14.00 13.98
N ASN A 189 4.43 12.88 14.57
CA ASN A 189 3.49 11.95 13.92
C ASN A 189 2.08 12.06 14.53
N MET A 190 1.27 12.94 13.96
CA MET A 190 -0.11 13.15 14.40
C MET A 190 -0.94 11.85 14.38
N THR A 191 -0.74 10.98 13.38
CA THR A 191 -1.47 9.71 13.27
C THR A 191 -1.17 8.79 14.46
N LEU A 192 0.10 8.74 14.89
CA LEU A 192 0.50 7.95 16.06
C LEU A 192 -0.09 8.53 17.36
N GLN A 193 -0.15 9.85 17.50
CA GLN A 193 -0.79 10.51 18.64
C GLN A 193 -2.30 10.18 18.70
N VAL A 194 -2.98 10.25 17.54
CA VAL A 194 -4.40 9.90 17.43
C VAL A 194 -4.63 8.42 17.74
N LEU A 195 -3.73 7.52 17.30
CA LEU A 195 -3.77 6.10 17.61
C LEU A 195 -3.72 5.87 19.13
N VAL A 196 -2.73 6.46 19.80
CA VAL A 196 -2.57 6.34 21.26
C VAL A 196 -3.78 6.92 22.00
N LEU A 197 -4.24 8.12 21.59
CA LEU A 197 -5.43 8.75 22.16
C LEU A 197 -6.68 7.86 22.00
N ALA A 198 -6.88 7.29 20.82
CA ALA A 198 -8.02 6.40 20.54
C ALA A 198 -7.99 5.12 21.39
N ILE A 199 -6.79 4.56 21.60
CA ILE A 199 -6.61 3.39 22.48
C ILE A 199 -6.93 3.75 23.94
N VAL A 200 -6.36 4.83 24.45
CA VAL A 200 -6.58 5.30 25.84
C VAL A 200 -8.05 5.59 26.10
N LEU A 201 -8.70 6.34 25.21
CA LEU A 201 -10.14 6.63 25.30
C LEU A 201 -10.99 5.38 25.15
N GLY A 202 -10.66 4.51 24.20
CA GLY A 202 -11.36 3.24 24.00
C GLY A 202 -11.32 2.35 25.25
N ILE A 203 -10.15 2.23 25.88
CA ILE A 203 -9.96 1.50 27.15
C ILE A 203 -10.78 2.14 28.27
N SER A 204 -10.69 3.45 28.45
CA SER A 204 -11.41 4.18 29.50
C SER A 204 -12.93 4.02 29.33
N LEU A 205 -13.42 4.15 28.12
CA LEU A 205 -14.85 4.06 27.81
C LEU A 205 -15.39 2.62 27.78
N SER A 206 -14.54 1.60 27.60
CA SER A 206 -14.98 0.19 27.60
C SER A 206 -15.53 -0.26 28.95
N ASN A 207 -15.02 0.31 30.04
CA ASN A 207 -15.48 0.04 31.42
C ASN A 207 -16.61 1.01 31.87
N TYR A 208 -16.96 1.99 31.04
CA TYR A 208 -18.01 2.93 31.39
C TYR A 208 -19.40 2.29 31.28
N SER A 209 -20.25 2.43 32.31
CA SER A 209 -21.60 1.87 32.33
C SER A 209 -22.50 2.40 31.20
N GLY A 210 -22.26 3.62 30.73
CA GLY A 210 -22.93 4.25 29.59
C GLY A 210 -22.32 3.98 28.22
N ARG A 211 -21.42 2.99 28.09
CA ARG A 211 -20.68 2.69 26.83
C ARG A 211 -21.59 2.55 25.60
N GLN A 212 -22.78 1.97 25.76
CA GLN A 212 -23.72 1.81 24.64
C GLN A 212 -24.17 3.17 24.08
N LYS A 213 -24.42 4.16 24.93
CA LYS A 213 -24.75 5.52 24.47
C LYS A 213 -23.62 6.17 23.67
N VAL A 214 -22.36 5.87 24.05
CA VAL A 214 -21.18 6.35 23.32
C VAL A 214 -21.09 5.67 21.95
N ILE A 215 -21.33 4.36 21.88
CA ILE A 215 -21.37 3.63 20.60
C ILE A 215 -22.48 4.20 19.70
N ASP A 216 -23.69 4.38 20.24
CA ASP A 216 -24.84 4.89 19.50
C ASP A 216 -24.61 6.32 18.97
N PHE A 217 -23.79 7.10 19.65
CA PHE A 217 -23.39 8.44 19.21
C PHE A 217 -22.27 8.41 18.15
N LEU A 218 -21.22 7.64 18.37
CA LEU A 218 -20.04 7.62 17.48
C LEU A 218 -20.24 6.81 16.19
N ALA A 219 -21.04 5.73 16.23
CA ALA A 219 -21.21 4.88 15.06
C ALA A 219 -21.88 5.59 13.86
N PRO A 220 -22.91 6.43 14.02
CA PRO A 220 -23.45 7.24 12.92
C PRO A 220 -22.44 8.25 12.35
N ILE A 221 -21.59 8.84 13.22
CA ILE A 221 -20.53 9.75 12.79
C ILE A 221 -19.52 9.02 11.92
N SER A 222 -19.08 7.84 12.36
CA SER A 222 -18.19 6.98 11.58
C SER A 222 -18.76 6.68 10.19
N LYS A 223 -20.04 6.28 10.10
CA LYS A 223 -20.70 6.03 8.81
C LYS A 223 -20.71 7.25 7.89
N LYS A 224 -20.96 8.46 8.43
CA LYS A 224 -20.94 9.71 7.65
C LYS A 224 -19.54 10.03 7.14
N ILE A 225 -18.51 9.82 7.96
CA ILE A 225 -17.11 10.04 7.57
C ILE A 225 -16.69 9.08 6.46
N PHE A 226 -17.03 7.78 6.56
CA PHE A 226 -16.78 6.81 5.48
C PHE A 226 -17.54 7.17 4.20
N TRP A 227 -18.79 7.61 4.31
CA TRP A 227 -19.56 8.08 3.15
C TRP A 227 -18.91 9.30 2.48
N ALA A 228 -18.42 10.27 3.25
CA ALA A 228 -17.72 11.44 2.71
C ALA A 228 -16.39 11.04 2.05
N LEU A 229 -15.61 10.15 2.68
CA LEU A 229 -14.42 9.59 2.08
C LEU A 229 -14.72 8.92 0.74
N HIS A 230 -15.78 8.11 0.68
CA HIS A 230 -16.17 7.43 -0.57
C HIS A 230 -16.42 8.43 -1.73
N LYS A 231 -16.94 9.63 -1.42
CA LYS A 231 -17.03 10.70 -2.42
C LYS A 231 -15.67 11.23 -2.87
N VAL A 232 -14.73 11.36 -1.94
CA VAL A 232 -13.35 11.78 -2.26
C VAL A 232 -12.62 10.74 -3.12
N MET A 233 -12.92 9.45 -2.96
CA MET A 233 -12.31 8.37 -3.76
C MET A 233 -12.62 8.48 -5.27
N TYR A 234 -13.69 9.18 -5.68
CA TYR A 234 -13.92 9.48 -7.09
C TYR A 234 -12.85 10.40 -7.71
N LEU A 235 -12.05 11.08 -6.89
CA LEU A 235 -10.89 11.87 -7.36
C LEU A 235 -9.64 10.99 -7.58
N ALA A 236 -9.67 9.70 -7.24
CA ALA A 236 -8.52 8.79 -7.37
C ALA A 236 -7.92 8.76 -8.79
N PRO A 237 -8.70 8.75 -9.90
CA PRO A 237 -8.13 8.84 -11.23
C PRO A 237 -7.29 10.10 -11.45
N ILE A 238 -7.73 11.25 -10.93
CA ILE A 238 -7.01 12.52 -11.04
C ILE A 238 -5.69 12.44 -10.27
N GLY A 239 -5.73 11.89 -9.04
CA GLY A 239 -4.55 11.67 -8.23
C GLY A 239 -3.54 10.73 -8.88
N ALA A 240 -4.01 9.62 -9.45
CA ALA A 240 -3.20 8.62 -10.14
C ALA A 240 -2.56 9.19 -11.43
N PHE A 241 -3.32 9.93 -12.24
CA PHE A 241 -2.81 10.64 -13.41
C PHE A 241 -1.67 11.60 -13.02
N GLY A 242 -1.91 12.48 -12.04
CA GLY A 242 -0.91 13.45 -11.60
C GLY A 242 0.35 12.78 -11.03
N GLY A 243 0.18 11.75 -10.21
CA GLY A 243 1.30 11.00 -9.62
C GLY A 243 2.19 10.35 -10.67
N MET A 244 1.60 9.67 -11.66
CA MET A 244 2.35 9.00 -12.72
C MET A 244 2.96 10.00 -13.71
N ALA A 245 2.23 11.05 -14.09
CA ALA A 245 2.76 12.09 -14.96
C ALA A 245 3.99 12.78 -14.35
N PHE A 246 3.92 13.15 -13.07
CA PHE A 246 5.05 13.74 -12.36
C PHE A 246 6.26 12.79 -12.31
N THR A 247 6.01 11.53 -11.94
CA THR A 247 7.08 10.54 -11.80
C THR A 247 7.85 10.34 -13.10
N ILE A 248 7.15 10.14 -14.21
CA ILE A 248 7.77 9.90 -15.50
C ILE A 248 8.42 11.17 -16.06
N ALA A 249 7.77 12.34 -15.90
CA ALA A 249 8.33 13.61 -16.37
C ALA A 249 9.62 14.01 -15.65
N LYS A 250 9.65 13.80 -14.32
CA LYS A 250 10.79 14.25 -13.49
C LYS A 250 11.98 13.31 -13.57
N TYR A 251 11.74 12.01 -13.54
CA TYR A 251 12.81 11.01 -13.42
C TYR A 251 13.16 10.35 -14.75
N GLY A 252 12.23 10.34 -15.71
CA GLY A 252 12.41 9.75 -17.03
C GLY A 252 12.64 8.24 -17.00
N ILE A 253 12.35 7.56 -18.09
CA ILE A 253 12.57 6.10 -18.17
C ILE A 253 14.07 5.78 -18.33
N LYS A 254 14.85 6.66 -18.96
CA LYS A 254 16.27 6.41 -19.24
C LYS A 254 17.17 6.41 -18.00
N THR A 255 16.81 7.16 -16.95
CA THR A 255 17.57 7.19 -15.68
C THR A 255 17.44 5.91 -14.89
N LEU A 256 16.47 5.05 -15.24
CA LEU A 256 16.23 3.77 -14.57
C LEU A 256 17.17 2.66 -15.05
N LEU A 257 17.76 2.79 -16.24
CA LEU A 257 18.51 1.71 -16.87
C LEU A 257 19.71 1.19 -16.04
N PRO A 258 20.57 2.06 -15.47
CA PRO A 258 21.70 1.63 -14.64
C PRO A 258 21.26 0.92 -13.35
N LEU A 259 20.08 1.24 -12.81
CA LEU A 259 19.55 0.65 -11.57
C LEU A 259 18.43 -0.37 -11.83
N ALA A 260 18.23 -0.74 -13.11
CA ALA A 260 17.19 -1.71 -13.48
C ALA A 260 17.36 -3.06 -12.79
N LYS A 261 18.61 -3.50 -12.58
CA LYS A 261 18.91 -4.75 -11.86
C LYS A 261 18.45 -4.69 -10.41
N LEU A 262 18.69 -3.56 -9.72
CA LEU A 262 18.19 -3.35 -8.35
C LEU A 262 16.66 -3.34 -8.32
N MET A 263 16.03 -2.57 -9.21
CA MET A 263 14.56 -2.50 -9.28
C MET A 263 13.93 -3.86 -9.54
N ALA A 264 14.44 -4.61 -10.54
CA ALA A 264 13.96 -5.95 -10.85
C ALA A 264 14.13 -6.90 -9.65
N THR A 265 15.27 -6.81 -8.95
CA THR A 265 15.52 -7.61 -7.75
C THR A 265 14.55 -7.28 -6.62
N VAL A 266 14.29 -6.00 -6.36
CA VAL A 266 13.32 -5.55 -5.35
C VAL A 266 11.91 -6.02 -5.70
N TYR A 267 11.46 -5.83 -6.94
CA TYR A 267 10.12 -6.25 -7.38
C TYR A 267 9.94 -7.76 -7.31
N THR A 268 10.96 -8.53 -7.74
CA THR A 268 10.94 -9.99 -7.65
C THR A 268 10.89 -10.45 -6.20
N THR A 269 11.66 -9.83 -5.31
CA THR A 269 11.66 -10.16 -3.87
C THR A 269 10.30 -9.88 -3.23
N MET A 270 9.69 -8.75 -3.55
CA MET A 270 8.34 -8.42 -3.07
C MET A 270 7.29 -9.39 -3.63
N ALA A 271 7.41 -9.78 -4.90
CA ALA A 271 6.55 -10.80 -5.50
C ALA A 271 6.72 -12.15 -4.79
N ILE A 272 7.95 -12.59 -4.53
CA ILE A 272 8.22 -13.81 -3.75
C ILE A 272 7.57 -13.69 -2.35
N PHE A 273 7.74 -12.57 -1.67
CA PHE A 273 7.14 -12.35 -0.36
C PHE A 273 5.62 -12.49 -0.40
N VAL A 274 4.95 -11.82 -1.35
CA VAL A 274 3.49 -11.86 -1.50
C VAL A 274 3.01 -13.26 -1.92
N PHE A 275 3.61 -13.84 -2.97
CA PHE A 275 3.11 -15.08 -3.57
C PHE A 275 3.63 -16.36 -2.92
N VAL A 276 4.61 -16.26 -2.02
CA VAL A 276 5.08 -17.41 -1.22
C VAL A 276 4.71 -17.20 0.24
N ILE A 277 5.24 -16.16 0.92
CA ILE A 277 5.05 -16.02 2.37
C ILE A 277 3.58 -15.72 2.71
N LEU A 278 3.02 -14.64 2.13
CA LEU A 278 1.62 -14.29 2.42
C LEU A 278 0.63 -15.33 1.89
N TYR A 279 0.96 -16.00 0.77
CA TYR A 279 0.19 -17.14 0.28
C TYR A 279 0.10 -18.28 1.30
N PHE A 280 1.23 -18.69 1.88
CA PHE A 280 1.21 -19.77 2.88
C PHE A 280 0.49 -19.38 4.16
N ILE A 281 0.58 -18.10 4.57
CA ILE A 281 -0.17 -17.58 5.71
C ILE A 281 -1.68 -17.70 5.48
N LEU A 282 -2.18 -17.27 4.31
CA LEU A 282 -3.60 -17.39 3.97
C LEU A 282 -4.03 -18.84 3.73
N LYS A 283 -3.17 -19.64 3.08
CA LYS A 283 -3.42 -21.05 2.80
C LYS A 283 -3.62 -21.86 4.08
N TYR A 284 -2.90 -21.53 5.17
CA TYR A 284 -3.09 -22.17 6.48
C TYR A 284 -4.54 -22.08 6.96
N TYR A 285 -5.22 -20.98 6.65
CA TYR A 285 -6.65 -20.78 6.93
C TYR A 285 -7.56 -21.14 5.74
N GLN A 286 -7.06 -21.81 4.71
CA GLN A 286 -7.80 -22.20 3.51
C GLN A 286 -8.42 -21.00 2.77
N ILE A 287 -7.75 -19.85 2.76
CA ILE A 287 -8.15 -18.64 2.06
C ILE A 287 -7.28 -18.47 0.83
N SER A 288 -7.91 -18.23 -0.33
CA SER A 288 -7.20 -18.03 -1.58
C SER A 288 -6.62 -16.61 -1.65
N LEU A 289 -5.29 -16.50 -1.77
CA LEU A 289 -4.61 -15.23 -2.02
C LEU A 289 -5.13 -14.56 -3.30
N TRP A 290 -5.34 -15.32 -4.38
CA TRP A 290 -5.82 -14.78 -5.66
C TRP A 290 -7.21 -14.18 -5.56
N LYS A 291 -8.14 -14.81 -4.84
CA LYS A 291 -9.48 -14.26 -4.59
C LYS A 291 -9.39 -13.00 -3.73
N PHE A 292 -8.51 -12.99 -2.74
CA PHE A 292 -8.26 -11.81 -1.91
C PHE A 292 -7.71 -10.65 -2.76
N LEU A 293 -6.66 -10.87 -3.56
CA LEU A 293 -6.10 -9.84 -4.44
C LEU A 293 -7.13 -9.31 -5.46
N LYS A 294 -7.97 -10.19 -6.01
CA LYS A 294 -9.06 -9.80 -6.91
C LYS A 294 -10.10 -8.94 -6.18
N TYR A 295 -10.39 -9.25 -4.94
CA TYR A 295 -11.34 -8.53 -4.10
C TYR A 295 -10.89 -7.10 -3.79
N ILE A 296 -9.58 -6.90 -3.52
CA ILE A 296 -9.00 -5.60 -3.20
C ILE A 296 -8.33 -4.90 -4.40
N ARG A 297 -8.61 -5.33 -5.64
CA ARG A 297 -7.92 -4.84 -6.85
C ARG A 297 -8.07 -3.33 -7.09
N GLU A 298 -9.21 -2.76 -6.71
CA GLU A 298 -9.48 -1.33 -6.88
C GLU A 298 -8.57 -0.52 -5.96
N GLU A 299 -8.43 -0.94 -4.72
CA GLU A 299 -7.54 -0.36 -3.73
C GLU A 299 -6.07 -0.50 -4.15
N LEU A 300 -5.68 -1.66 -4.68
CA LEU A 300 -4.32 -1.88 -5.19
C LEU A 300 -3.97 -0.92 -6.34
N LEU A 301 -4.92 -0.62 -7.23
CA LEU A 301 -4.71 0.34 -8.31
C LEU A 301 -4.60 1.77 -7.80
N ILE A 302 -5.34 2.14 -6.76
CA ILE A 302 -5.22 3.44 -6.10
C ILE A 302 -3.84 3.57 -5.46
N VAL A 303 -3.40 2.54 -4.73
CA VAL A 303 -2.07 2.48 -4.13
C VAL A 303 -0.97 2.58 -5.20
N LEU A 304 -1.09 1.85 -6.30
CA LEU A 304 -0.17 1.92 -7.44
C LEU A 304 -0.09 3.33 -8.02
N GLY A 305 -1.23 3.94 -8.34
CA GLY A 305 -1.27 5.27 -8.97
C GLY A 305 -0.79 6.40 -8.08
N THR A 306 -0.96 6.27 -6.76
CA THR A 306 -0.57 7.29 -5.77
C THR A 306 0.78 7.02 -5.11
N SER A 307 1.32 5.80 -5.24
CA SER A 307 2.49 5.29 -4.49
C SER A 307 2.33 5.45 -2.97
N SER A 308 1.09 5.39 -2.48
CA SER A 308 0.77 5.56 -1.06
C SER A 308 -0.28 4.55 -0.61
N SER A 309 0.07 3.71 0.36
CA SER A 309 -0.89 2.79 1.00
C SER A 309 -1.91 3.54 1.88
N GLU A 310 -1.59 4.76 2.33
CA GLU A 310 -2.52 5.62 3.08
C GLU A 310 -3.77 5.95 2.27
N ALA A 311 -3.60 6.19 0.96
CA ALA A 311 -4.69 6.60 0.09
C ALA A 311 -5.83 5.59 0.00
N ALA A 312 -5.57 4.31 0.26
CA ALA A 312 -6.56 3.24 0.22
C ALA A 312 -6.83 2.59 1.60
N LEU A 313 -6.16 3.07 2.67
CA LEU A 313 -6.30 2.49 4.02
C LEU A 313 -7.75 2.44 4.52
N PRO A 314 -8.53 3.52 4.43
CA PRO A 314 -9.91 3.50 4.90
C PRO A 314 -10.79 2.52 4.12
N SER A 315 -10.56 2.40 2.80
CA SER A 315 -11.27 1.44 1.96
C SER A 315 -10.91 -0.01 2.31
N LEU A 316 -9.64 -0.28 2.71
CA LEU A 316 -9.24 -1.60 3.20
C LEU A 316 -9.98 -1.98 4.48
N ILE A 317 -10.15 -1.03 5.41
CA ILE A 317 -10.93 -1.24 6.65
C ILE A 317 -12.34 -1.70 6.29
N GLU A 318 -13.02 -0.97 5.43
CA GLU A 318 -14.38 -1.29 4.99
C GLU A 318 -14.46 -2.65 4.28
N LYS A 319 -13.55 -2.92 3.35
CA LYS A 319 -13.46 -4.19 2.61
C LYS A 319 -13.23 -5.40 3.53
N LEU A 320 -12.36 -5.29 4.52
CA LEU A 320 -12.09 -6.37 5.46
C LEU A 320 -13.29 -6.63 6.39
N GLU A 321 -14.03 -5.59 6.80
CA GLU A 321 -15.28 -5.74 7.55
C GLU A 321 -16.35 -6.45 6.71
N GLN A 322 -16.52 -6.03 5.46
CA GLN A 322 -17.47 -6.66 4.52
C GLN A 322 -17.09 -8.11 4.23
N MET A 323 -15.79 -8.43 4.13
CA MET A 323 -15.29 -9.78 3.92
C MET A 323 -15.46 -10.70 5.13
N GLY A 324 -15.93 -10.18 6.27
CA GLY A 324 -16.25 -10.99 7.45
C GLY A 324 -15.28 -10.87 8.62
N CYS A 325 -14.26 -10.01 8.57
CA CYS A 325 -13.49 -9.67 9.76
C CYS A 325 -14.33 -8.82 10.70
N THR A 326 -14.29 -9.09 12.01
CA THR A 326 -15.05 -8.27 12.97
C THR A 326 -14.47 -6.86 13.06
N LYS A 327 -15.36 -5.86 13.20
CA LYS A 327 -15.00 -4.45 13.29
C LYS A 327 -13.96 -4.13 14.35
N SER A 328 -14.05 -4.83 15.48
CA SER A 328 -13.12 -4.66 16.59
C SER A 328 -11.69 -5.07 16.23
N ILE A 329 -11.50 -6.15 15.46
CA ILE A 329 -10.18 -6.58 14.99
C ILE A 329 -9.69 -5.67 13.87
N VAL A 330 -10.52 -5.39 12.87
CA VAL A 330 -10.17 -4.50 11.77
C VAL A 330 -9.75 -3.12 12.29
N GLY A 331 -10.57 -2.53 13.19
CA GLY A 331 -10.33 -1.23 13.78
C GLY A 331 -9.05 -1.12 14.61
N LEU A 332 -8.57 -2.22 15.18
CA LEU A 332 -7.31 -2.25 15.93
C LEU A 332 -6.12 -2.62 15.05
N VAL A 333 -6.23 -3.66 14.24
CA VAL A 333 -5.10 -4.27 13.53
C VAL A 333 -4.69 -3.46 12.30
N VAL A 334 -5.65 -2.98 11.49
CA VAL A 334 -5.33 -2.25 10.25
C VAL A 334 -4.58 -0.95 10.54
N PRO A 335 -5.04 -0.06 11.45
CA PRO A 335 -4.30 1.16 11.76
C PRO A 335 -2.96 0.90 12.46
N ALA A 336 -2.90 -0.12 13.34
CA ALA A 336 -1.63 -0.51 13.97
C ALA A 336 -0.65 -1.06 12.92
N GLY A 337 -1.10 -1.93 12.02
CA GLY A 337 -0.29 -2.50 10.95
C GLY A 337 0.25 -1.44 9.99
N TYR A 338 -0.49 -0.39 9.76
CA TYR A 338 -0.03 0.75 8.96
C TYR A 338 1.26 1.39 9.47
N SER A 339 1.49 1.39 10.78
CA SER A 339 2.72 1.92 11.39
C SER A 339 3.76 0.83 11.69
N PHE A 340 3.32 -0.41 11.97
CA PHE A 340 4.20 -1.46 12.47
C PHE A 340 4.42 -2.64 11.51
N ASN A 341 3.61 -2.78 10.45
CA ASN A 341 3.70 -3.87 9.48
C ASN A 341 3.99 -3.36 8.06
N LEU A 342 5.16 -2.77 7.86
CA LEU A 342 5.59 -2.20 6.59
C LEU A 342 6.52 -3.16 5.83
N ASP A 343 6.01 -4.35 5.47
CA ASP A 343 6.77 -5.46 4.91
C ASP A 343 7.56 -5.07 3.64
N GLY A 344 6.90 -4.40 2.68
CA GLY A 344 7.54 -3.94 1.45
C GLY A 344 8.62 -2.88 1.70
N THR A 345 8.39 -1.96 2.66
CA THR A 345 9.41 -0.98 3.06
C THR A 345 10.59 -1.67 3.69
N THR A 346 10.36 -2.69 4.50
CA THR A 346 11.40 -3.45 5.19
C THR A 346 12.26 -4.26 4.21
N ILE A 347 11.65 -4.92 3.22
CA ILE A 347 12.37 -5.57 2.10
C ILE A 347 13.25 -4.55 1.38
N TYR A 348 12.69 -3.41 1.01
CA TYR A 348 13.45 -2.35 0.35
C TYR A 348 14.65 -1.88 1.16
N LEU A 349 14.46 -1.59 2.46
CA LEU A 349 15.51 -1.09 3.32
C LEU A 349 16.68 -2.06 3.43
N SER A 350 16.39 -3.35 3.65
CA SER A 350 17.43 -4.38 3.74
C SER A 350 18.18 -4.54 2.43
N MET A 351 17.48 -4.56 1.30
CA MET A 351 18.09 -4.66 -0.03
C MET A 351 18.90 -3.42 -0.40
N ALA A 352 18.42 -2.22 -0.05
CA ALA A 352 19.14 -0.97 -0.30
C ALA A 352 20.48 -0.91 0.47
N VAL A 353 20.48 -1.35 1.73
CA VAL A 353 21.73 -1.42 2.52
C VAL A 353 22.75 -2.38 1.88
N ILE A 354 22.31 -3.60 1.49
CA ILE A 354 23.19 -4.59 0.85
C ILE A 354 23.65 -4.09 -0.53
N PHE A 355 22.76 -3.49 -1.31
CA PHE A 355 23.10 -2.88 -2.60
C PHE A 355 24.21 -1.83 -2.45
N LEU A 356 24.06 -0.91 -1.50
CA LEU A 356 25.07 0.12 -1.26
C LEU A 356 26.40 -0.49 -0.77
N ALA A 357 26.35 -1.50 0.09
CA ALA A 357 27.56 -2.23 0.48
C ALA A 357 28.29 -2.81 -0.74
N GLN A 358 27.56 -3.42 -1.70
CA GLN A 358 28.12 -3.96 -2.94
C GLN A 358 28.71 -2.88 -3.83
N VAL A 359 28.00 -1.75 -4.02
CA VAL A 359 28.46 -0.61 -4.85
C VAL A 359 29.78 -0.03 -4.33
N PHE A 360 29.94 0.05 -3.01
CA PHE A 360 31.16 0.58 -2.37
C PHE A 360 32.19 -0.51 -2.03
N ASN A 361 31.97 -1.76 -2.47
CA ASN A 361 32.85 -2.91 -2.18
C ASN A 361 33.07 -3.12 -0.66
N VAL A 362 32.06 -2.84 0.15
CA VAL A 362 32.08 -3.07 1.59
C VAL A 362 31.66 -4.52 1.86
N HIS A 363 32.58 -5.34 2.35
CA HIS A 363 32.27 -6.71 2.79
C HIS A 363 31.68 -6.70 4.19
N LEU A 364 30.40 -7.05 4.28
CA LEU A 364 29.69 -7.14 5.56
C LEU A 364 29.90 -8.51 6.19
N SER A 365 30.43 -8.57 7.41
CA SER A 365 30.48 -9.80 8.21
C SER A 365 29.10 -10.26 8.62
N PHE A 366 28.96 -11.53 9.02
CA PHE A 366 27.69 -12.06 9.54
C PHE A 366 27.17 -11.26 10.76
N GLU A 367 28.08 -10.87 11.66
CA GLU A 367 27.73 -10.04 12.84
C GLU A 367 27.24 -8.65 12.44
N GLN A 368 27.86 -8.04 11.42
CA GLN A 368 27.39 -6.76 10.88
C GLN A 368 26.01 -6.90 10.22
N MET A 369 25.75 -7.99 9.50
CA MET A 369 24.43 -8.27 8.93
C MET A 369 23.36 -8.43 10.03
N LEU A 370 23.66 -9.15 11.11
CA LEU A 370 22.75 -9.27 12.25
C LEU A 370 22.51 -7.91 12.92
N THR A 371 23.54 -7.09 13.04
CA THR A 371 23.43 -5.71 13.57
C THR A 371 22.51 -4.85 12.68
N ILE A 372 22.69 -4.97 11.36
CA ILE A 372 21.83 -4.28 10.36
C ILE A 372 20.38 -4.72 10.51
N ILE A 373 20.11 -6.03 10.66
CA ILE A 373 18.75 -6.54 10.91
C ILE A 373 18.18 -5.90 12.17
N GLY A 374 18.91 -5.93 13.29
CA GLY A 374 18.46 -5.34 14.56
C GLY A 374 18.15 -3.84 14.44
N ILE A 375 19.01 -3.06 13.78
CA ILE A 375 18.79 -1.63 13.53
C ILE A 375 17.56 -1.43 12.64
N LEU A 376 17.43 -2.19 11.55
CA LEU A 376 16.29 -2.08 10.62
C LEU A 376 14.97 -2.51 11.26
N MET A 377 14.96 -3.50 12.15
CA MET A 377 13.76 -3.88 12.91
C MET A 377 13.22 -2.69 13.71
N ILE A 378 14.10 -1.89 14.28
CA ILE A 378 13.73 -0.71 15.06
C ILE A 378 13.41 0.47 14.14
N THR A 379 14.32 0.84 13.24
CA THR A 379 14.20 2.05 12.43
C THR A 379 13.08 1.96 11.39
N SER A 380 12.75 0.76 10.88
CA SER A 380 11.64 0.57 9.94
C SER A 380 10.27 0.98 10.52
N LYS A 381 10.11 0.92 11.84
CA LYS A 381 8.87 1.39 12.52
C LYS A 381 8.73 2.91 12.47
N GLY A 382 9.80 3.64 12.18
CA GLY A 382 9.80 5.09 11.92
C GLY A 382 9.41 5.45 10.48
N ALA A 383 9.19 4.47 9.61
CA ALA A 383 8.66 4.73 8.27
C ALA A 383 7.14 4.98 8.33
N ALA A 384 6.64 5.77 7.38
CA ALA A 384 5.21 5.93 7.15
C ALA A 384 4.86 5.36 5.76
N GLY A 385 3.59 5.07 5.50
CA GLY A 385 3.12 4.55 4.21
C GLY A 385 3.10 5.60 3.07
N VAL A 386 4.02 6.57 3.12
CA VAL A 386 4.13 7.68 2.15
C VAL A 386 5.47 7.67 1.45
N THR A 387 5.51 8.27 0.27
CA THR A 387 6.74 8.40 -0.53
C THR A 387 7.83 9.19 0.20
N GLY A 388 9.07 8.70 0.13
CA GLY A 388 10.24 9.32 0.74
C GLY A 388 10.47 8.98 2.22
N SER A 389 9.49 8.44 2.95
CA SER A 389 9.69 8.03 4.35
C SER A 389 10.74 6.92 4.49
N GLY A 390 10.72 5.92 3.58
CA GLY A 390 11.73 4.86 3.55
C GLY A 390 13.15 5.39 3.31
N PHE A 391 13.28 6.48 2.56
CA PHE A 391 14.58 7.10 2.31
C PHE A 391 15.17 7.75 3.58
N ILE A 392 14.35 8.41 4.40
CA ILE A 392 14.75 8.97 5.70
C ILE A 392 15.20 7.85 6.64
N VAL A 393 14.45 6.77 6.69
CA VAL A 393 14.79 5.59 7.51
C VAL A 393 16.10 4.95 7.04
N LEU A 394 16.30 4.84 5.71
CA LEU A 394 17.55 4.35 5.15
C LEU A 394 18.74 5.24 5.54
N ALA A 395 18.59 6.57 5.42
CA ALA A 395 19.60 7.52 5.85
C ALA A 395 19.94 7.38 7.33
N SER A 396 18.90 7.23 8.20
CA SER A 396 19.08 6.99 9.63
C SER A 396 19.85 5.70 9.90
N THR A 397 19.49 4.64 9.17
CA THR A 397 20.14 3.32 9.28
C THR A 397 21.61 3.38 8.88
N LEU A 398 21.94 4.01 7.74
CA LEU A 398 23.34 4.16 7.30
C LEU A 398 24.15 5.01 8.27
N THR A 399 23.56 6.06 8.85
CA THR A 399 24.21 6.89 9.87
C THR A 399 24.51 6.08 11.13
N ALA A 400 23.62 5.17 11.52
CA ALA A 400 23.81 4.31 12.69
C ALA A 400 24.86 3.21 12.45
N ILE A 401 24.88 2.61 11.26
CA ILE A 401 25.81 1.51 10.91
C ILE A 401 27.24 2.03 10.72
N LYS A 402 27.45 3.23 10.16
CA LYS A 402 28.74 3.91 9.92
C LYS A 402 29.76 3.13 9.06
N VAL A 403 29.36 2.04 8.43
CA VAL A 403 30.25 1.18 7.63
C VAL A 403 30.09 1.46 6.13
N ILE A 404 28.92 1.94 5.73
CA ILE A 404 28.59 2.21 4.33
C ILE A 404 28.50 3.74 4.12
N PRO A 405 29.14 4.28 3.07
CA PRO A 405 29.10 5.72 2.78
C PRO A 405 27.66 6.22 2.55
N ILE A 406 27.29 7.29 3.22
CA ILE A 406 25.94 7.87 3.17
C ILE A 406 25.68 8.55 1.80
N GLU A 407 26.74 8.94 1.10
CA GLU A 407 26.73 9.53 -0.23
C GLU A 407 26.08 8.57 -1.27
N GLY A 408 26.11 7.27 -0.99
CA GLY A 408 25.41 6.25 -1.78
C GLY A 408 23.89 6.46 -1.91
N LEU A 409 23.31 7.21 -0.99
CA LEU A 409 21.89 7.58 -1.08
C LEU A 409 21.55 8.33 -2.35
N ALA A 410 22.52 9.05 -2.95
CA ALA A 410 22.35 9.75 -4.22
C ALA A 410 21.92 8.80 -5.35
N LEU A 411 22.45 7.59 -5.38
CA LEU A 411 22.12 6.58 -6.40
C LEU A 411 20.64 6.14 -6.30
N LEU A 412 20.13 6.05 -5.10
CA LEU A 412 18.77 5.56 -4.86
C LEU A 412 17.70 6.63 -5.07
N LEU A 413 18.05 7.93 -4.99
CA LEU A 413 17.10 9.04 -5.18
C LEU A 413 16.32 8.94 -6.50
N GLY A 414 16.99 8.55 -7.59
CA GLY A 414 16.39 8.45 -8.92
C GLY A 414 15.36 7.32 -9.05
N VAL A 415 15.52 6.23 -8.29
CA VAL A 415 14.69 5.03 -8.39
C VAL A 415 13.77 4.82 -7.19
N ASP A 416 13.98 5.54 -6.09
CA ASP A 416 13.17 5.38 -4.86
C ASP A 416 11.67 5.56 -5.15
N ARG A 417 11.32 6.49 -6.02
CA ARG A 417 9.92 6.76 -6.38
C ARG A 417 9.25 5.53 -7.00
N PHE A 418 9.92 4.85 -7.94
CA PHE A 418 9.39 3.65 -8.60
C PHE A 418 9.30 2.49 -7.62
N MET A 419 10.31 2.32 -6.78
CA MET A 419 10.28 1.29 -5.73
C MET A 419 9.21 1.59 -4.65
N SER A 420 8.84 2.85 -4.44
CA SER A 420 7.76 3.24 -3.52
C SER A 420 6.42 2.63 -3.90
N GLU A 421 6.13 2.45 -5.17
CA GLU A 421 4.88 1.85 -5.64
C GLU A 421 4.78 0.39 -5.20
N ALA A 422 5.83 -0.40 -5.45
CA ALA A 422 5.88 -1.80 -5.04
C ALA A 422 5.88 -1.96 -3.51
N ARG A 423 6.59 -1.08 -2.79
CA ARG A 423 6.56 -1.04 -1.31
C ARG A 423 5.14 -0.82 -0.80
N ALA A 424 4.45 0.19 -1.33
CA ALA A 424 3.11 0.54 -0.90
C ALA A 424 2.11 -0.60 -1.16
N ILE A 425 2.19 -1.25 -2.33
CA ILE A 425 1.35 -2.41 -2.68
C ILE A 425 1.63 -3.57 -1.72
N THR A 426 2.91 -3.90 -1.47
CA THR A 426 3.29 -5.01 -0.59
C THR A 426 2.84 -4.76 0.86
N ASN A 427 3.04 -3.53 1.38
CA ASN A 427 2.57 -3.12 2.70
C ASN A 427 1.04 -3.26 2.82
N PHE A 428 0.32 -2.83 1.80
CA PHE A 428 -1.14 -2.86 1.77
C PHE A 428 -1.68 -4.29 1.81
N ILE A 429 -1.12 -5.18 0.98
CA ILE A 429 -1.48 -6.61 0.96
C ILE A 429 -1.13 -7.26 2.30
N GLY A 430 0.09 -7.02 2.82
CA GLY A 430 0.56 -7.57 4.09
C GLY A 430 -0.34 -7.17 5.26
N ASN A 431 -0.79 -5.91 5.30
CA ASN A 431 -1.70 -5.42 6.33
C ASN A 431 -3.08 -6.10 6.27
N GLY A 432 -3.61 -6.31 5.06
CA GLY A 432 -4.84 -7.07 4.86
C GLY A 432 -4.70 -8.52 5.31
N VAL A 433 -3.60 -9.20 4.93
CA VAL A 433 -3.32 -10.59 5.33
C VAL A 433 -3.14 -10.72 6.84
N ALA A 434 -2.44 -9.80 7.49
CA ALA A 434 -2.28 -9.74 8.93
C ALA A 434 -3.63 -9.68 9.65
N THR A 435 -4.52 -8.81 9.18
CA THR A 435 -5.86 -8.65 9.75
C THR A 435 -6.69 -9.93 9.60
N ILE A 436 -6.65 -10.56 8.42
CA ILE A 436 -7.32 -11.84 8.17
C ILE A 436 -6.77 -12.94 9.07
N TRP A 437 -5.43 -13.00 9.23
CA TRP A 437 -4.78 -13.99 10.09
C TRP A 437 -5.23 -13.84 11.54
N ILE A 438 -5.23 -12.61 12.07
CA ILE A 438 -5.62 -12.33 13.45
C ILE A 438 -7.11 -12.61 13.66
N ALA A 439 -7.97 -12.21 12.72
CA ALA A 439 -9.40 -12.47 12.79
C ALA A 439 -9.71 -13.98 12.84
N ASN A 440 -9.03 -14.80 12.04
CA ASN A 440 -9.18 -16.25 12.09
C ASN A 440 -8.63 -16.85 13.38
N ASN A 441 -7.46 -16.39 13.85
CA ASN A 441 -6.83 -16.90 15.09
C ASN A 441 -7.66 -16.58 16.34
N GLU A 442 -8.42 -15.48 16.35
CA GLU A 442 -9.33 -15.09 17.43
C GLU A 442 -10.77 -15.59 17.20
N GLN A 443 -11.02 -16.46 16.21
CA GLN A 443 -12.35 -16.97 15.86
C GLN A 443 -13.39 -15.87 15.62
N ALA A 444 -12.92 -14.75 15.06
CA ALA A 444 -13.69 -13.54 14.81
C ALA A 444 -13.77 -13.23 13.30
N PHE A 445 -13.86 -14.30 12.49
CA PHE A 445 -13.92 -14.27 11.05
C PHE A 445 -15.13 -15.05 10.52
N ASP A 446 -16.00 -14.38 9.77
CA ASP A 446 -17.19 -14.95 9.16
C ASP A 446 -16.86 -15.51 7.76
N ARG A 447 -16.85 -16.85 7.65
CA ARG A 447 -16.53 -17.55 6.41
C ARG A 447 -17.61 -17.40 5.34
N GLN A 448 -18.86 -17.27 5.73
CA GLN A 448 -19.96 -17.10 4.78
C GLN A 448 -19.88 -15.75 4.11
N LYS A 449 -19.68 -14.67 4.85
CA LYS A 449 -19.47 -13.33 4.31
C LYS A 449 -18.27 -13.28 3.38
N MET A 450 -17.18 -13.99 3.71
CA MET A 450 -16.03 -14.10 2.81
C MET A 450 -16.39 -14.71 1.46
N GLN A 451 -17.19 -15.79 1.46
CA GLN A 451 -17.60 -16.44 0.21
C GLN A 451 -18.49 -15.53 -0.63
N GLU A 452 -19.43 -14.83 0.01
CA GLU A 452 -20.30 -13.82 -0.63
C GLU A 452 -19.47 -12.67 -1.24
N ALA A 453 -18.55 -12.08 -0.48
CA ALA A 453 -17.66 -11.02 -0.94
C ALA A 453 -16.76 -11.43 -2.10
N PHE A 454 -16.26 -12.67 -2.10
CA PHE A 454 -15.45 -13.19 -3.20
C PHE A 454 -16.29 -13.48 -4.45
N ALA A 455 -17.54 -13.95 -4.29
CA ALA A 455 -18.45 -14.18 -5.41
C ALA A 455 -18.87 -12.87 -6.10
N GLU A 456 -19.09 -11.80 -5.32
CA GLU A 456 -19.40 -10.47 -5.87
C GLU A 456 -18.22 -9.86 -6.65
N ALA A 457 -16.99 -10.23 -6.32
CA ALA A 457 -15.77 -9.75 -6.99
C ALA A 457 -15.40 -10.55 -8.24
N GLU A 458 -16.00 -11.75 -8.45
CA GLU A 458 -15.82 -12.57 -9.65
C GLU A 458 -16.56 -12.02 -10.87
#